data_0ba26603962198104624f078df36cfa3
#
_entry.id   0ba26603962198104624f078df36cfa3
#
_cell.length_a   1.000
_cell.length_b   1.000
_cell.length_c   1.000
_cell.angle_alpha   90.00
_cell.angle_beta   90.00
_cell.angle_gamma   90.00
#
_symmetry.space_group_name_H-M   'P 1'
#
loop_
_entity.id
_entity.type
_entity.pdbx_description
1 polymer ?
#
loop_
_entity_poly.entity_id
_entity_poly.type
_entity_poly.pdbx_seq_one_letter_code
_entity_poly.pdbx_strand_id
1 'polypeptide(L)'
;MTIQNIHDLFLKCSKVSIDTRKIETNSFFVAIKGDRFDANTFAKEALEKGASFVVIDNANYYVDERTILVNDSLETLQELAKFHRQFLSLPIIALTGSNGKTTTKELINVVLSKKFNTKATVGNLNNHIGVPLTLLSFTKETQIGIVEMGANHQKEIEFLCEIAQPDYGYITNFGKAHLEGFGGVEGVIKGKSEMYTYLKSNNKFVFVNLDDKIQSQKSVTFKRITFSQNDKSATVFIENVMANPFVKIKTLGVEINSHLIGLYNANNINAAITIGHHFEVPVSDIKAAIESYVPENNRSQLLTKGTNEIILDAYNANPSSMVVALENFIQLDKTNKSVIIGDMYELGEESLVEHKAIVNFLKNNSDFECHFVGKDFFANSIQKENFHFYHTFEDFIKFLSSVKLEHKTLLIKGSRGMALERTLEYL
;
A
#
# COMPACT_ATOMS: atom_id res chain seq x y z
N MET A 1 -20.21 -12.83 26.52
CA MET A 1 -20.78 -13.38 25.26
C MET A 1 -19.66 -14.10 24.54
N THR A 2 -19.91 -15.23 23.87
CA THR A 2 -18.86 -15.93 23.09
C THR A 2 -18.67 -15.26 21.74
N ILE A 3 -17.50 -15.45 21.09
CA ILE A 3 -17.24 -14.89 19.75
C ILE A 3 -18.22 -15.41 18.70
N GLN A 4 -18.67 -16.68 18.83
CA GLN A 4 -19.73 -17.25 17.99
C GLN A 4 -21.04 -16.45 18.09
N ASN A 5 -21.49 -16.11 19.30
CA ASN A 5 -22.71 -15.34 19.51
C ASN A 5 -22.60 -13.93 18.93
N ILE A 6 -21.41 -13.30 19.07
CA ILE A 6 -21.13 -11.99 18.46
C ILE A 6 -21.16 -12.08 16.93
N HIS A 7 -20.59 -13.13 16.37
CA HIS A 7 -20.61 -13.38 14.93
C HIS A 7 -22.03 -13.60 14.39
N ASP A 8 -22.90 -14.30 15.13
CA ASP A 8 -24.29 -14.49 14.74
C ASP A 8 -25.08 -13.16 14.71
N LEU A 9 -24.73 -12.21 15.56
CA LEU A 9 -25.28 -10.85 15.54
C LEU A 9 -24.68 -10.03 14.40
N PHE A 10 -23.37 -10.11 14.18
CA PHE A 10 -22.69 -9.47 13.07
C PHE A 10 -23.27 -9.88 11.71
N LEU A 11 -23.57 -11.17 11.50
CA LEU A 11 -24.15 -11.67 10.25
C LEU A 11 -25.54 -11.10 9.95
N LYS A 12 -26.23 -10.50 10.91
CA LYS A 12 -27.51 -9.79 10.70
C LYS A 12 -27.30 -8.34 10.26
N CYS A 13 -26.07 -7.83 10.30
CA CYS A 13 -25.73 -6.44 10.00
C CYS A 13 -25.24 -6.28 8.55
N SER A 14 -25.36 -5.06 8.02
CA SER A 14 -24.94 -4.72 6.66
C SER A 14 -23.43 -4.56 6.53
N LYS A 15 -22.79 -3.99 7.56
CA LYS A 15 -21.34 -3.73 7.59
C LYS A 15 -20.82 -3.47 9.01
N VAL A 16 -19.51 -3.58 9.19
CA VAL A 16 -18.81 -3.12 10.39
C VAL A 16 -18.36 -1.67 10.22
N SER A 17 -18.50 -0.87 11.28
CA SER A 17 -17.95 0.49 11.37
C SER A 17 -17.25 0.71 12.71
N ILE A 18 -16.18 1.50 12.70
CA ILE A 18 -15.47 2.02 13.88
C ILE A 18 -15.55 3.56 13.95
N ASP A 19 -16.31 4.17 13.02
CA ASP A 19 -16.43 5.62 12.87
C ASP A 19 -17.92 5.98 12.78
N THR A 20 -18.44 6.73 13.76
CA THR A 20 -19.86 7.12 13.82
C THR A 20 -20.29 8.02 12.66
N ARG A 21 -19.36 8.67 11.95
CA ARG A 21 -19.64 9.47 10.74
C ARG A 21 -19.97 8.60 9.52
N LYS A 22 -19.60 7.30 9.58
CA LYS A 22 -19.78 6.32 8.51
C LYS A 22 -20.82 5.25 8.84
N ILE A 23 -21.61 5.44 9.88
CA ILE A 23 -22.69 4.51 10.22
C ILE A 23 -23.80 4.64 9.17
N GLU A 24 -24.26 3.50 8.71
CA GLU A 24 -25.45 3.32 7.90
C GLU A 24 -26.46 2.48 8.68
N THR A 25 -27.72 2.48 8.23
CA THR A 25 -28.75 1.62 8.83
C THR A 25 -28.30 0.16 8.84
N ASN A 26 -28.49 -0.49 9.96
CA ASN A 26 -28.11 -1.88 10.22
C ASN A 26 -26.59 -2.11 10.27
N SER A 27 -25.78 -1.12 10.66
CA SER A 27 -24.35 -1.29 10.91
C SER A 27 -24.08 -2.04 12.21
N PHE A 28 -22.94 -2.74 12.27
CA PHE A 28 -22.31 -3.27 13.48
C PHE A 28 -21.19 -2.32 13.88
N PHE A 29 -21.36 -1.58 14.98
CA PHE A 29 -20.36 -0.62 15.42
C PHE A 29 -19.44 -1.22 16.48
N VAL A 30 -18.13 -1.00 16.35
CA VAL A 30 -17.12 -1.42 17.35
C VAL A 30 -16.44 -0.19 17.90
N ALA A 31 -16.61 0.08 19.17
CA ALA A 31 -16.06 1.22 19.88
C ALA A 31 -14.61 0.95 20.29
N ILE A 32 -13.65 1.35 19.44
CA ILE A 32 -12.22 1.17 19.73
C ILE A 32 -11.70 2.35 20.54
N LYS A 33 -10.91 2.05 21.57
CA LYS A 33 -10.19 3.02 22.38
C LYS A 33 -8.75 3.17 21.85
N GLY A 34 -8.31 4.41 21.68
CA GLY A 34 -6.93 4.77 21.37
C GLY A 34 -6.36 5.69 22.45
N ASP A 35 -5.07 6.07 22.34
CA ASP A 35 -4.35 6.87 23.34
C ASP A 35 -5.00 8.22 23.67
N ARG A 36 -5.66 8.85 22.70
CA ARG A 36 -6.25 10.20 22.82
C ARG A 36 -7.75 10.22 22.56
N PHE A 37 -8.38 9.06 22.40
CA PHE A 37 -9.75 8.97 21.96
C PHE A 37 -10.41 7.70 22.50
N ASP A 38 -11.61 7.82 23.07
CA ASP A 38 -12.41 6.71 23.56
C ASP A 38 -13.75 6.66 22.80
N ALA A 39 -13.85 5.70 21.87
CA ALA A 39 -15.05 5.54 21.06
C ALA A 39 -16.26 4.98 21.85
N ASN A 40 -16.07 4.46 23.07
CA ASN A 40 -17.17 4.05 23.93
C ASN A 40 -18.16 5.19 24.19
N THR A 41 -17.67 6.44 24.29
CA THR A 41 -18.47 7.66 24.46
C THR A 41 -19.52 7.85 23.37
N PHE A 42 -19.35 7.24 22.20
CA PHE A 42 -20.27 7.34 21.06
C PHE A 42 -21.24 6.16 20.92
N ALA A 43 -21.31 5.26 21.90
CA ALA A 43 -22.18 4.08 21.83
C ALA A 43 -23.65 4.46 21.59
N LYS A 44 -24.17 5.43 22.35
CA LYS A 44 -25.53 5.93 22.19
C LYS A 44 -25.75 6.58 20.83
N GLU A 45 -24.84 7.46 20.40
CA GLU A 45 -24.90 8.12 19.09
C GLU A 45 -24.89 7.10 17.94
N ALA A 46 -24.09 6.04 18.05
CA ALA A 46 -24.04 4.98 17.06
C ALA A 46 -25.39 4.28 16.88
N LEU A 47 -26.07 3.95 17.99
CA LEU A 47 -27.42 3.37 17.97
C LEU A 47 -28.45 4.34 17.38
N GLU A 48 -28.39 5.61 17.74
CA GLU A 48 -29.28 6.67 17.21
C GLU A 48 -29.10 6.89 15.71
N LYS A 49 -27.87 6.69 15.18
CA LYS A 49 -27.55 6.78 13.76
C LYS A 49 -27.89 5.52 12.95
N GLY A 50 -28.40 4.48 13.60
CA GLY A 50 -28.88 3.28 12.92
C GLY A 50 -28.01 2.05 13.03
N ALA A 51 -27.01 2.03 13.93
CA ALA A 51 -26.33 0.80 14.26
C ALA A 51 -27.29 -0.18 14.93
N SER A 52 -27.31 -1.44 14.48
CA SER A 52 -28.12 -2.49 15.07
C SER A 52 -27.49 -3.05 16.36
N PHE A 53 -26.16 -3.10 16.40
CA PHE A 53 -25.39 -3.52 17.57
C PHE A 53 -24.16 -2.64 17.76
N VAL A 54 -23.76 -2.47 19.00
CA VAL A 54 -22.58 -1.69 19.41
C VAL A 54 -21.75 -2.52 20.38
N VAL A 55 -20.49 -2.77 20.05
CA VAL A 55 -19.50 -3.40 20.95
C VAL A 55 -18.78 -2.32 21.74
N ILE A 56 -18.74 -2.46 23.06
CA ILE A 56 -18.06 -1.57 23.99
C ILE A 56 -17.21 -2.38 25.00
N ASP A 57 -16.15 -1.77 25.53
CA ASP A 57 -15.32 -2.32 26.60
C ASP A 57 -15.38 -1.51 27.92
N ASN A 58 -16.31 -0.55 28.00
CA ASN A 58 -16.55 0.24 29.21
C ASN A 58 -18.04 0.23 29.57
N ALA A 59 -18.38 -0.43 30.68
CA ALA A 59 -19.75 -0.63 31.15
C ALA A 59 -20.51 0.71 31.41
N ASN A 60 -19.81 1.81 31.66
CA ASN A 60 -20.44 3.12 31.86
C ASN A 60 -21.19 3.64 30.63
N TYR A 61 -20.90 3.10 29.45
CA TYR A 61 -21.53 3.47 28.17
C TYR A 61 -22.54 2.43 27.67
N TYR A 62 -22.96 1.51 28.54
CA TYR A 62 -24.03 0.57 28.21
C TYR A 62 -25.35 1.34 28.03
N VAL A 63 -26.06 1.11 26.92
CA VAL A 63 -27.30 1.80 26.57
C VAL A 63 -28.52 0.90 26.74
N ASP A 64 -28.59 -0.20 26.03
CA ASP A 64 -29.67 -1.19 26.02
C ASP A 64 -29.18 -2.56 25.52
N GLU A 65 -30.10 -3.50 25.25
CA GLU A 65 -29.79 -4.88 24.83
C GLU A 65 -29.03 -4.99 23.51
N ARG A 66 -28.93 -3.91 22.72
CA ARG A 66 -28.13 -3.84 21.48
C ARG A 66 -26.66 -3.55 21.79
N THR A 67 -26.35 -3.25 23.04
CA THR A 67 -24.98 -2.98 23.51
C THR A 67 -24.33 -4.27 23.98
N ILE A 68 -23.20 -4.62 23.34
CA ILE A 68 -22.42 -5.82 23.65
C ILE A 68 -21.20 -5.38 24.48
N LEU A 69 -21.22 -5.66 25.77
CA LEU A 69 -20.09 -5.39 26.66
C LEU A 69 -19.07 -6.54 26.57
N VAL A 70 -17.83 -6.19 26.28
CA VAL A 70 -16.67 -7.10 26.18
C VAL A 70 -15.51 -6.62 27.05
N ASN A 71 -14.45 -7.42 27.19
CA ASN A 71 -13.26 -7.04 27.94
C ASN A 71 -12.39 -6.02 27.18
N ASP A 72 -12.24 -6.21 25.87
CA ASP A 72 -11.47 -5.37 24.96
C ASP A 72 -12.15 -5.36 23.58
N SER A 73 -12.53 -4.17 23.09
CA SER A 73 -13.23 -4.01 21.82
C SER A 73 -12.33 -4.28 20.63
N LEU A 74 -11.03 -3.96 20.73
CA LEU A 74 -10.07 -4.20 19.64
C LEU A 74 -9.76 -5.69 19.51
N GLU A 75 -9.48 -6.38 20.62
CA GLU A 75 -9.30 -7.82 20.62
C GLU A 75 -10.54 -8.54 20.09
N THR A 76 -11.74 -8.10 20.51
CA THR A 76 -13.01 -8.63 20.00
C THR A 76 -13.17 -8.45 18.50
N LEU A 77 -12.77 -7.28 17.93
CA LEU A 77 -12.78 -7.05 16.48
C LEU A 77 -11.86 -8.04 15.76
N GLN A 78 -10.66 -8.27 16.30
CA GLN A 78 -9.65 -9.17 15.72
C GLN A 78 -10.10 -10.64 15.76
N GLU A 79 -10.60 -11.08 16.90
CA GLU A 79 -11.15 -12.44 17.07
C GLU A 79 -12.40 -12.67 16.21
N LEU A 80 -13.29 -11.68 16.09
CA LEU A 80 -14.45 -11.73 15.22
C LEU A 80 -14.03 -11.86 13.74
N ALA A 81 -13.02 -11.10 13.32
CA ALA A 81 -12.50 -11.18 11.95
C ALA A 81 -11.85 -12.53 11.65
N LYS A 82 -11.06 -13.06 12.60
CA LYS A 82 -10.45 -14.39 12.49
C LYS A 82 -11.51 -15.49 12.43
N PHE A 83 -12.54 -15.41 13.27
CA PHE A 83 -13.66 -16.34 13.24
C PHE A 83 -14.42 -16.27 11.91
N HIS A 84 -14.71 -15.07 11.44
CA HIS A 84 -15.40 -14.84 10.14
C HIS A 84 -14.56 -15.38 8.97
N ARG A 85 -13.23 -15.17 8.98
CA ARG A 85 -12.30 -15.76 8.02
C ARG A 85 -12.44 -17.29 7.95
N GLN A 86 -12.48 -17.94 9.11
CA GLN A 86 -12.64 -19.40 9.20
C GLN A 86 -14.02 -19.86 8.75
N PHE A 87 -15.05 -19.12 9.11
CA PHE A 87 -16.43 -19.39 8.67
C PHE A 87 -16.62 -19.35 7.16
N LEU A 88 -16.02 -18.37 6.49
CA LEU A 88 -16.11 -18.24 5.03
C LEU A 88 -15.21 -19.25 4.29
N SER A 89 -14.08 -19.62 4.85
CA SER A 89 -13.10 -20.58 4.29
C SER A 89 -12.66 -20.29 2.85
N LEU A 90 -12.76 -19.04 2.38
CA LEU A 90 -12.36 -18.65 1.04
C LEU A 90 -10.82 -18.49 0.92
N PRO A 91 -10.20 -18.66 -0.26
CA PRO A 91 -8.78 -18.42 -0.45
C PRO A 91 -8.41 -16.96 -0.18
N ILE A 92 -7.33 -16.74 0.59
CA ILE A 92 -6.79 -15.40 0.85
C ILE A 92 -5.38 -15.27 0.29
N ILE A 93 -5.18 -14.22 -0.50
CA ILE A 93 -3.87 -13.77 -0.98
C ILE A 93 -3.44 -12.58 -0.12
N ALA A 94 -2.41 -12.78 0.70
CA ALA A 94 -1.83 -11.68 1.48
C ALA A 94 -0.62 -11.07 0.76
N LEU A 95 -0.42 -9.77 0.91
CA LEU A 95 0.77 -9.12 0.39
C LEU A 95 1.33 -8.09 1.36
N THR A 96 2.66 -8.06 1.46
CA THR A 96 3.43 -7.07 2.20
C THR A 96 4.63 -6.61 1.37
N GLY A 97 5.45 -5.74 1.92
CA GLY A 97 6.68 -5.23 1.31
C GLY A 97 6.92 -3.76 1.66
N SER A 98 8.04 -3.24 1.28
CA SER A 98 8.40 -1.84 1.53
C SER A 98 7.65 -0.90 0.60
N ASN A 99 7.64 -1.19 -0.71
CA ASN A 99 7.05 -0.36 -1.76
C ASN A 99 6.14 -1.19 -2.67
N GLY A 100 5.19 -0.56 -3.34
CA GLY A 100 4.35 -1.18 -4.37
C GLY A 100 3.19 -2.02 -3.85
N LYS A 101 2.97 -2.17 -2.55
CA LYS A 101 1.89 -2.98 -1.97
C LYS A 101 0.52 -2.66 -2.56
N THR A 102 0.08 -1.43 -2.45
CA THR A 102 -1.26 -1.01 -2.88
C THR A 102 -1.43 -1.15 -4.39
N THR A 103 -0.44 -0.73 -5.17
CA THR A 103 -0.47 -0.90 -6.64
C THR A 103 -0.56 -2.39 -7.02
N THR A 104 0.25 -3.25 -6.39
CA THR A 104 0.19 -4.69 -6.62
C THR A 104 -1.16 -5.27 -6.23
N LYS A 105 -1.70 -4.89 -5.06
CA LYS A 105 -3.03 -5.30 -4.60
C LYS A 105 -4.13 -4.92 -5.60
N GLU A 106 -4.10 -3.70 -6.11
CA GLU A 106 -5.09 -3.22 -7.09
C GLU A 106 -4.96 -3.97 -8.41
N LEU A 107 -3.73 -4.19 -8.91
CA LEU A 107 -3.49 -4.99 -10.12
C LEU A 107 -3.96 -6.44 -9.95
N ILE A 108 -3.67 -7.08 -8.82
CA ILE A 108 -4.17 -8.43 -8.52
C ILE A 108 -5.70 -8.44 -8.51
N ASN A 109 -6.31 -7.43 -7.88
CA ASN A 109 -7.77 -7.34 -7.80
C ASN A 109 -8.41 -7.18 -9.19
N VAL A 110 -7.94 -6.27 -10.04
CA VAL A 110 -8.53 -6.08 -11.38
C VAL A 110 -8.33 -7.30 -12.28
N VAL A 111 -7.20 -8.01 -12.14
CA VAL A 111 -6.93 -9.25 -12.88
C VAL A 111 -7.86 -10.37 -12.43
N LEU A 112 -7.91 -10.65 -11.13
CA LEU A 112 -8.74 -11.75 -10.61
C LEU A 112 -10.23 -11.48 -10.75
N SER A 113 -10.67 -10.22 -10.72
CA SER A 113 -12.07 -9.83 -10.92
C SER A 113 -12.60 -10.14 -12.32
N LYS A 114 -11.74 -10.48 -13.29
CA LYS A 114 -12.18 -10.96 -14.60
C LYS A 114 -12.82 -12.35 -14.54
N LYS A 115 -12.53 -13.14 -13.52
CA LYS A 115 -13.02 -14.52 -13.38
C LYS A 115 -13.75 -14.76 -12.06
N PHE A 116 -13.44 -14.03 -11.00
CA PHE A 116 -13.90 -14.28 -9.64
C PHE A 116 -14.60 -13.05 -9.05
N ASN A 117 -15.50 -13.27 -8.10
CA ASN A 117 -15.97 -12.20 -7.22
C ASN A 117 -14.92 -11.96 -6.13
N THR A 118 -14.10 -10.91 -6.30
CA THR A 118 -12.99 -10.59 -5.42
C THR A 118 -13.33 -9.47 -4.46
N LYS A 119 -12.70 -9.48 -3.29
CA LYS A 119 -12.67 -8.36 -2.35
C LYS A 119 -11.24 -8.10 -1.95
N ALA A 120 -10.84 -6.83 -1.91
CA ALA A 120 -9.50 -6.41 -1.56
C ALA A 120 -9.50 -5.35 -0.47
N THR A 121 -8.40 -5.23 0.26
CA THR A 121 -8.16 -4.13 1.21
C THR A 121 -8.45 -2.78 0.56
N VAL A 122 -9.29 -1.97 1.19
CA VAL A 122 -9.64 -0.61 0.74
C VAL A 122 -8.70 0.41 1.37
N GLY A 123 -8.17 1.33 0.57
CA GLY A 123 -7.30 2.40 1.04
C GLY A 123 -6.06 1.86 1.77
N ASN A 124 -5.85 2.30 2.99
CA ASN A 124 -4.73 1.92 3.87
C ASN A 124 -5.16 1.04 5.06
N LEU A 125 -6.25 0.28 4.95
CA LEU A 125 -6.74 -0.63 5.98
C LEU A 125 -5.87 -1.89 6.08
N ASN A 126 -4.56 -1.70 6.36
CA ASN A 126 -3.53 -2.73 6.28
C ASN A 126 -2.80 -3.01 7.60
N ASN A 127 -3.28 -2.44 8.73
CA ASN A 127 -2.75 -2.64 10.06
C ASN A 127 -3.64 -3.55 10.93
N HIS A 128 -3.36 -3.64 12.23
CA HIS A 128 -4.07 -4.46 13.23
C HIS A 128 -5.56 -4.11 13.45
N ILE A 129 -6.04 -2.99 12.89
CA ILE A 129 -7.46 -2.62 12.85
C ILE A 129 -8.00 -2.82 11.42
N GLY A 130 -7.23 -2.41 10.41
CA GLY A 130 -7.66 -2.41 9.02
C GLY A 130 -7.78 -3.81 8.41
N VAL A 131 -6.87 -4.74 8.75
CA VAL A 131 -6.96 -6.14 8.30
C VAL A 131 -8.23 -6.81 8.83
N PRO A 132 -8.57 -6.73 10.14
CA PRO A 132 -9.87 -7.18 10.63
C PRO A 132 -11.07 -6.61 9.86
N LEU A 133 -11.11 -5.29 9.63
CA LEU A 133 -12.18 -4.65 8.88
C LEU A 133 -12.26 -5.14 7.43
N THR A 134 -11.11 -5.40 6.81
CA THR A 134 -11.06 -6.00 5.46
C THR A 134 -11.69 -7.39 5.46
N LEU A 135 -11.32 -8.26 6.40
CA LEU A 135 -11.86 -9.62 6.51
C LEU A 135 -13.38 -9.61 6.77
N LEU A 136 -13.85 -8.73 7.67
CA LEU A 136 -15.28 -8.57 7.98
C LEU A 136 -16.10 -7.95 6.84
N SER A 137 -15.43 -7.41 5.82
CA SER A 137 -16.10 -6.95 4.59
C SER A 137 -16.37 -8.08 3.59
N PHE A 138 -15.77 -9.25 3.75
CA PHE A 138 -16.00 -10.41 2.89
C PHE A 138 -17.38 -11.01 3.18
N THR A 139 -17.99 -11.57 2.16
CA THR A 139 -19.32 -12.19 2.25
C THR A 139 -19.27 -13.60 1.65
N LYS A 140 -20.38 -14.33 1.71
CA LYS A 140 -20.49 -15.67 1.09
C LYS A 140 -20.31 -15.65 -0.42
N GLU A 141 -20.55 -14.51 -1.05
CA GLU A 141 -20.36 -14.29 -2.49
C GLU A 141 -18.89 -14.05 -2.83
N THR A 142 -18.06 -13.67 -1.86
CA THR A 142 -16.61 -13.45 -2.09
C THR A 142 -15.93 -14.77 -2.36
N GLN A 143 -15.28 -14.89 -3.52
CA GLN A 143 -14.58 -16.10 -3.92
C GLN A 143 -13.07 -16.05 -3.61
N ILE A 144 -12.47 -14.87 -3.65
CA ILE A 144 -11.05 -14.65 -3.31
C ILE A 144 -10.92 -13.34 -2.53
N GLY A 145 -10.24 -13.39 -1.38
CA GLY A 145 -9.86 -12.22 -0.58
C GLY A 145 -8.42 -11.80 -0.87
N ILE A 146 -8.18 -10.48 -1.00
CA ILE A 146 -6.85 -9.90 -1.21
C ILE A 146 -6.57 -8.95 -0.05
N VAL A 147 -5.58 -9.31 0.79
CA VAL A 147 -5.30 -8.62 2.05
C VAL A 147 -3.93 -7.97 2.01
N GLU A 148 -3.89 -6.63 1.97
CA GLU A 148 -2.66 -5.87 2.13
C GLU A 148 -2.27 -5.81 3.61
N MET A 149 -0.99 -6.09 3.93
CA MET A 149 -0.43 -6.08 5.28
C MET A 149 0.71 -5.08 5.37
N GLY A 150 0.48 -4.00 6.11
CA GLY A 150 1.49 -2.99 6.46
C GLY A 150 2.14 -3.31 7.80
N ALA A 151 3.40 -2.92 7.96
CA ALA A 151 4.10 -3.01 9.24
C ALA A 151 5.19 -1.95 9.35
N ASN A 152 5.36 -1.43 10.55
CA ASN A 152 6.40 -0.49 10.94
C ASN A 152 7.41 -1.15 11.89
N HIS A 153 7.05 -2.27 12.54
CA HIS A 153 7.88 -3.00 13.49
C HIS A 153 7.89 -4.50 13.18
N GLN A 154 8.86 -5.20 13.77
CA GLN A 154 8.87 -6.67 13.76
C GLN A 154 7.68 -7.21 14.55
N LYS A 155 7.23 -8.43 14.23
CA LYS A 155 6.07 -9.14 14.80
C LYS A 155 4.70 -8.63 14.34
N GLU A 156 4.62 -7.52 13.63
CA GLU A 156 3.33 -7.04 13.12
C GLU A 156 2.81 -7.88 11.94
N ILE A 157 3.67 -8.29 10.99
CA ILE A 157 3.25 -9.16 9.88
C ILE A 157 2.87 -10.55 10.39
N GLU A 158 3.60 -11.12 11.36
CA GLU A 158 3.24 -12.37 12.01
C GLU A 158 1.83 -12.31 12.59
N PHE A 159 1.56 -11.27 13.37
CA PHE A 159 0.25 -11.04 13.99
C PHE A 159 -0.88 -10.89 12.96
N LEU A 160 -0.65 -10.12 11.88
CA LEU A 160 -1.64 -9.97 10.83
C LEU A 160 -1.90 -11.28 10.06
N CYS A 161 -0.88 -12.11 9.89
CA CYS A 161 -1.02 -13.44 9.32
C CYS A 161 -1.83 -14.39 10.23
N GLU A 162 -1.69 -14.28 11.54
CA GLU A 162 -2.48 -15.08 12.51
C GLU A 162 -3.98 -14.74 12.46
N ILE A 163 -4.31 -13.47 12.18
CA ILE A 163 -5.70 -13.02 12.01
C ILE A 163 -6.23 -13.44 10.64
N ALA A 164 -5.51 -13.09 9.55
CA ALA A 164 -5.99 -13.27 8.19
C ALA A 164 -5.87 -14.72 7.68
N GLN A 165 -4.98 -15.52 8.25
CA GLN A 165 -4.73 -16.92 7.88
C GLN A 165 -4.62 -17.10 6.36
N PRO A 166 -3.63 -16.45 5.69
CA PRO A 166 -3.53 -16.45 4.24
C PRO A 166 -3.13 -17.82 3.68
N ASP A 167 -3.66 -18.15 2.50
CA ASP A 167 -3.34 -19.35 1.74
C ASP A 167 -2.20 -19.12 0.76
N TYR A 168 -2.03 -17.86 0.32
CA TYR A 168 -1.01 -17.39 -0.59
C TYR A 168 -0.38 -16.11 -0.05
N GLY A 169 0.90 -15.91 -0.31
CA GLY A 169 1.57 -14.66 0.06
C GLY A 169 2.53 -14.15 -0.99
N TYR A 170 2.67 -12.82 -1.04
CA TYR A 170 3.64 -12.15 -1.87
C TYR A 170 4.32 -11.02 -1.11
N ILE A 171 5.65 -10.95 -1.17
CA ILE A 171 6.43 -9.83 -0.66
C ILE A 171 6.92 -9.00 -1.85
N THR A 172 6.45 -7.76 -1.99
CA THR A 172 6.76 -6.95 -3.18
C THR A 172 8.25 -6.63 -3.31
N ASN A 173 8.87 -6.21 -2.22
CA ASN A 173 10.33 -5.98 -2.09
C ASN A 173 10.74 -5.71 -0.63
N PHE A 174 12.07 -5.67 -0.41
CA PHE A 174 12.72 -5.39 0.89
C PHE A 174 13.50 -4.07 0.83
N GLY A 175 12.83 -2.97 0.46
CA GLY A 175 13.44 -1.65 0.38
C GLY A 175 13.59 -0.97 1.75
N LYS A 176 14.33 0.15 1.79
CA LYS A 176 14.54 0.98 2.98
C LYS A 176 13.25 1.75 3.32
N ALA A 177 12.40 1.17 4.16
CA ALA A 177 11.14 1.78 4.63
C ALA A 177 10.98 1.51 6.12
N HIS A 178 10.47 2.52 6.87
CA HIS A 178 10.24 2.43 8.33
C HIS A 178 11.49 1.97 9.11
N LEU A 179 12.66 2.50 8.72
CA LEU A 179 13.96 2.06 9.27
C LEU A 179 14.03 2.21 10.79
N GLU A 180 13.44 3.28 11.32
CA GLU A 180 13.39 3.56 12.76
C GLU A 180 12.68 2.42 13.52
N GLY A 181 11.46 2.06 13.13
CA GLY A 181 10.67 1.04 13.83
C GLY A 181 11.18 -0.39 13.63
N PHE A 182 11.79 -0.70 12.49
CA PHE A 182 12.38 -2.02 12.25
C PHE A 182 13.80 -2.17 12.81
N GLY A 183 14.49 -1.08 13.16
CA GLY A 183 15.89 -1.13 13.59
C GLY A 183 16.86 -1.38 12.42
N GLY A 184 16.59 -0.74 11.26
CA GLY A 184 17.45 -0.81 10.08
C GLY A 184 17.00 -1.84 9.03
N VAL A 185 17.81 -1.98 7.97
CA VAL A 185 17.49 -2.81 6.78
C VAL A 185 17.30 -4.29 7.12
N GLU A 186 18.16 -4.85 7.97
CA GLU A 186 18.05 -6.25 8.40
C GLU A 186 16.74 -6.50 9.16
N GLY A 187 16.30 -5.52 9.97
CA GLY A 187 15.01 -5.57 10.65
C GLY A 187 13.83 -5.56 9.67
N VAL A 188 13.90 -4.76 8.60
CA VAL A 188 12.89 -4.77 7.52
C VAL A 188 12.80 -6.15 6.86
N ILE A 189 13.96 -6.75 6.52
CA ILE A 189 14.01 -8.08 5.91
C ILE A 189 13.41 -9.12 6.85
N LYS A 190 13.76 -9.09 8.13
CA LYS A 190 13.24 -10.02 9.14
C LYS A 190 11.72 -9.86 9.31
N GLY A 191 11.24 -8.63 9.54
CA GLY A 191 9.82 -8.36 9.77
C GLY A 191 8.95 -8.72 8.57
N LYS A 192 9.35 -8.36 7.34
CA LYS A 192 8.58 -8.75 6.14
C LYS A 192 8.60 -10.27 5.91
N SER A 193 9.71 -10.94 6.25
CA SER A 193 9.85 -12.40 6.13
C SER A 193 8.99 -13.21 7.11
N GLU A 194 8.37 -12.57 8.11
CA GLU A 194 7.42 -13.21 9.01
C GLU A 194 6.23 -13.83 8.25
N MET A 195 5.78 -13.21 7.15
CA MET A 195 4.82 -13.82 6.23
C MET A 195 5.31 -15.17 5.67
N TYR A 196 6.56 -15.23 5.26
CA TYR A 196 7.15 -16.48 4.76
C TYR A 196 7.17 -17.55 5.86
N THR A 197 7.54 -17.19 7.09
CA THR A 197 7.55 -18.10 8.23
C THR A 197 6.15 -18.68 8.48
N TYR A 198 5.11 -17.82 8.50
CA TYR A 198 3.73 -18.25 8.65
C TYR A 198 3.29 -19.22 7.54
N LEU A 199 3.50 -18.85 6.28
CA LEU A 199 3.08 -19.66 5.13
C LEU A 199 3.79 -21.03 5.10
N LYS A 200 5.08 -21.07 5.46
CA LYS A 200 5.84 -22.31 5.57
C LYS A 200 5.28 -23.24 6.64
N SER A 201 5.07 -22.69 7.85
CA SER A 201 4.56 -23.46 9.00
C SER A 201 3.16 -24.04 8.73
N ASN A 202 2.37 -23.37 7.89
CA ASN A 202 1.03 -23.81 7.51
C ASN A 202 0.96 -24.52 6.14
N ASN A 203 2.12 -24.86 5.53
CA ASN A 203 2.22 -25.57 4.24
C ASN A 203 1.49 -24.86 3.08
N LYS A 204 1.50 -23.53 3.08
CA LYS A 204 0.86 -22.63 2.10
C LYS A 204 1.82 -22.20 0.98
N PHE A 205 1.33 -21.45 0.00
CA PHE A 205 2.08 -21.06 -1.19
C PHE A 205 2.67 -19.66 -1.09
N VAL A 206 3.79 -19.42 -1.78
CA VAL A 206 4.37 -18.10 -1.96
C VAL A 206 4.54 -17.76 -3.44
N PHE A 207 4.18 -16.54 -3.81
CA PHE A 207 4.57 -15.96 -5.09
C PHE A 207 5.96 -15.34 -4.94
N VAL A 208 6.84 -15.54 -5.91
CA VAL A 208 8.26 -15.17 -5.80
C VAL A 208 8.77 -14.57 -7.10
N ASN A 209 9.37 -13.41 -7.01
CA ASN A 209 10.25 -12.89 -8.04
C ASN A 209 11.63 -13.54 -7.89
N LEU A 210 12.04 -14.42 -8.82
CA LEU A 210 13.34 -15.09 -8.76
C LEU A 210 14.51 -14.13 -9.04
N ASP A 211 14.25 -13.00 -9.68
CA ASP A 211 15.26 -11.97 -9.94
C ASP A 211 15.58 -11.14 -8.70
N ASP A 212 14.70 -11.16 -7.67
CA ASP A 212 14.98 -10.61 -6.34
C ASP A 212 15.76 -11.65 -5.52
N LYS A 213 17.04 -11.37 -5.26
CA LYS A 213 17.95 -12.28 -4.56
C LYS A 213 17.44 -12.68 -3.17
N ILE A 214 16.82 -11.75 -2.43
CA ILE A 214 16.32 -12.02 -1.08
C ILE A 214 15.11 -12.93 -1.14
N GLN A 215 14.13 -12.63 -2.00
CA GLN A 215 12.95 -13.48 -2.20
C GLN A 215 13.35 -14.88 -2.64
N SER A 216 14.23 -14.97 -3.67
CA SER A 216 14.68 -16.23 -4.22
C SER A 216 15.36 -17.11 -3.17
N GLN A 217 16.32 -16.55 -2.41
CA GLN A 217 17.06 -17.30 -1.39
C GLN A 217 16.17 -17.73 -0.21
N LYS A 218 15.33 -16.82 0.29
CA LYS A 218 14.48 -17.10 1.46
C LYS A 218 13.35 -18.07 1.18
N SER A 219 12.98 -18.29 -0.08
CA SER A 219 11.85 -19.13 -0.47
C SER A 219 12.21 -20.50 -1.02
N VAL A 220 13.50 -20.91 -1.07
CA VAL A 220 13.97 -22.16 -1.71
C VAL A 220 13.20 -23.41 -1.26
N THR A 221 12.84 -23.49 0.02
CA THR A 221 12.17 -24.67 0.61
C THR A 221 10.64 -24.56 0.66
N PHE A 222 10.05 -23.60 -0.07
CA PHE A 222 8.62 -23.34 -0.05
C PHE A 222 7.90 -23.93 -1.26
N LYS A 223 6.59 -24.03 -1.20
CA LYS A 223 5.73 -24.20 -2.38
C LYS A 223 5.69 -22.87 -3.12
N ARG A 224 6.47 -22.74 -4.20
CA ARG A 224 6.66 -21.50 -4.94
C ARG A 224 5.87 -21.46 -6.23
N ILE A 225 5.30 -20.31 -6.54
CA ILE A 225 4.80 -19.92 -7.86
C ILE A 225 5.66 -18.73 -8.28
N THR A 226 6.39 -18.83 -9.38
CA THR A 226 7.53 -17.95 -9.64
C THR A 226 7.38 -17.17 -10.93
N PHE A 227 7.99 -15.98 -10.98
CA PHE A 227 8.22 -15.27 -12.23
C PHE A 227 9.67 -14.77 -12.32
N SER A 228 10.18 -14.61 -13.55
CA SER A 228 11.53 -14.11 -13.78
C SER A 228 11.70 -13.62 -15.21
N GLN A 229 12.58 -12.64 -15.40
CA GLN A 229 13.12 -12.23 -16.70
C GLN A 229 14.36 -13.03 -17.08
N ASN A 230 15.04 -13.64 -16.12
CA ASN A 230 16.34 -14.30 -16.30
C ASN A 230 16.27 -15.82 -16.26
N ASP A 231 15.29 -16.40 -15.56
CA ASP A 231 15.13 -17.84 -15.41
C ASP A 231 13.91 -18.35 -16.17
N LYS A 232 14.16 -19.04 -17.30
CA LYS A 232 13.11 -19.63 -18.15
C LYS A 232 12.34 -20.77 -17.49
N SER A 233 12.83 -21.31 -16.37
CA SER A 233 12.13 -22.35 -15.60
C SER A 233 11.06 -21.78 -14.65
N ALA A 234 10.97 -20.46 -14.53
CA ALA A 234 9.92 -19.80 -13.74
C ALA A 234 8.53 -20.19 -14.26
N THR A 235 7.54 -20.22 -13.35
CA THR A 235 6.14 -20.50 -13.69
C THR A 235 5.63 -19.53 -14.78
N VAL A 236 6.02 -18.25 -14.69
CA VAL A 236 5.80 -17.23 -15.73
C VAL A 236 7.14 -16.63 -16.10
N PHE A 237 7.57 -16.88 -17.34
CA PHE A 237 8.77 -16.25 -17.90
C PHE A 237 8.41 -14.91 -18.54
N ILE A 238 9.09 -13.85 -18.13
CA ILE A 238 8.91 -12.49 -18.64
C ILE A 238 9.95 -12.27 -19.75
N GLU A 239 9.50 -12.29 -21.00
CA GLU A 239 10.37 -12.23 -22.18
C GLU A 239 11.05 -10.86 -22.34
N ASN A 240 10.30 -9.78 -22.06
CA ASN A 240 10.80 -8.42 -22.17
C ASN A 240 10.03 -7.45 -21.29
N VAL A 241 10.73 -6.43 -20.79
CA VAL A 241 10.18 -5.31 -20.05
C VAL A 241 10.77 -4.01 -20.58
N MET A 242 9.92 -3.05 -20.89
CA MET A 242 10.31 -1.68 -21.30
C MET A 242 9.44 -0.67 -20.56
N ALA A 243 9.94 0.56 -20.41
CA ALA A 243 9.16 1.70 -19.92
C ALA A 243 9.61 3.00 -20.60
N ASN A 244 8.70 3.60 -21.40
CA ASN A 244 8.90 4.94 -21.96
C ASN A 244 7.55 5.56 -22.38
N PRO A 245 6.86 6.36 -21.57
CA PRO A 245 6.96 6.42 -20.12
C PRO A 245 6.31 5.21 -19.45
N PHE A 246 5.38 4.52 -20.13
CA PHE A 246 4.56 3.44 -19.59
C PHE A 246 5.26 2.09 -19.70
N VAL A 247 5.04 1.28 -18.67
CA VAL A 247 5.57 -0.09 -18.64
C VAL A 247 4.86 -0.96 -19.67
N LYS A 248 5.66 -1.64 -20.49
CA LYS A 248 5.25 -2.68 -21.43
C LYS A 248 5.91 -3.98 -21.09
N ILE A 249 5.14 -5.06 -21.08
CA ILE A 249 5.61 -6.40 -20.71
C ILE A 249 5.24 -7.37 -21.81
N LYS A 250 6.21 -8.17 -22.26
CA LYS A 250 5.99 -9.31 -23.15
C LYS A 250 6.11 -10.59 -22.37
N THR A 251 5.07 -11.40 -22.30
CA THR A 251 4.99 -12.67 -21.59
C THR A 251 3.78 -13.48 -22.05
N LEU A 252 3.78 -14.80 -21.83
CA LEU A 252 2.67 -15.70 -22.14
C LEU A 252 2.15 -15.56 -23.58
N GLY A 253 3.04 -15.21 -24.53
CA GLY A 253 2.71 -15.01 -25.94
C GLY A 253 1.99 -13.72 -26.29
N VAL A 254 1.84 -12.78 -25.34
CA VAL A 254 1.19 -11.47 -25.56
C VAL A 254 2.07 -10.31 -25.14
N GLU A 255 1.83 -9.13 -25.70
CA GLU A 255 2.35 -7.86 -25.22
C GLU A 255 1.25 -7.11 -24.46
N ILE A 256 1.59 -6.63 -23.26
CA ILE A 256 0.71 -5.91 -22.33
C ILE A 256 1.23 -4.49 -22.19
N ASN A 257 0.40 -3.49 -22.52
CA ASN A 257 0.74 -2.07 -22.48
C ASN A 257 0.01 -1.42 -21.29
N SER A 258 0.69 -1.22 -20.17
CA SER A 258 0.07 -0.67 -18.97
C SER A 258 0.04 0.87 -19.00
N HIS A 259 -0.74 1.48 -18.10
CA HIS A 259 -0.71 2.93 -17.81
C HIS A 259 0.18 3.25 -16.59
N LEU A 260 1.00 2.32 -16.13
CA LEU A 260 1.94 2.52 -15.04
C LEU A 260 3.27 3.06 -15.54
N ILE A 261 3.79 4.09 -14.89
CA ILE A 261 5.06 4.74 -15.23
C ILE A 261 6.19 4.07 -14.43
N GLY A 262 7.34 3.88 -15.09
CA GLY A 262 8.59 3.48 -14.47
C GLY A 262 8.80 1.99 -14.32
N LEU A 263 10.03 1.54 -14.63
CA LEU A 263 10.43 0.13 -14.59
C LEU A 263 10.18 -0.55 -13.24
N TYR A 264 10.18 0.22 -12.14
CA TYR A 264 9.87 -0.31 -10.80
C TYR A 264 8.45 -0.87 -10.68
N ASN A 265 7.51 -0.42 -11.51
CA ASN A 265 6.16 -0.98 -11.55
C ASN A 265 6.07 -2.30 -12.33
N ALA A 266 7.10 -2.67 -13.09
CA ALA A 266 7.10 -3.93 -13.83
C ALA A 266 6.93 -5.14 -12.91
N ASN A 267 7.59 -5.16 -11.75
CA ASN A 267 7.46 -6.26 -10.79
C ASN A 267 6.05 -6.34 -10.17
N ASN A 268 5.36 -5.19 -9.98
CA ASN A 268 3.98 -5.15 -9.51
C ASN A 268 3.04 -5.80 -10.56
N ILE A 269 3.27 -5.49 -11.85
CA ILE A 269 2.50 -6.05 -12.96
C ILE A 269 2.82 -7.54 -13.13
N ASN A 270 4.11 -7.93 -13.11
CA ASN A 270 4.54 -9.33 -13.24
C ASN A 270 3.93 -10.23 -12.16
N ALA A 271 3.87 -9.72 -10.91
CA ALA A 271 3.20 -10.44 -9.82
C ALA A 271 1.71 -10.63 -10.11
N ALA A 272 1.00 -9.60 -10.57
CA ALA A 272 -0.42 -9.70 -10.90
C ALA A 272 -0.68 -10.65 -12.08
N ILE A 273 0.17 -10.63 -13.12
CA ILE A 273 0.12 -11.60 -14.23
C ILE A 273 0.29 -13.02 -13.71
N THR A 274 1.30 -13.25 -12.88
CA THR A 274 1.63 -14.57 -12.33
C THR A 274 0.51 -15.11 -11.46
N ILE A 275 -0.08 -14.25 -10.63
CA ILE A 275 -1.22 -14.61 -9.78
C ILE A 275 -2.43 -14.92 -10.66
N GLY A 276 -2.75 -14.07 -11.64
CA GLY A 276 -3.85 -14.31 -12.58
C GLY A 276 -3.68 -15.63 -13.34
N HIS A 277 -2.48 -15.90 -13.83
CA HIS A 277 -2.15 -17.16 -14.52
C HIS A 277 -2.32 -18.38 -13.60
N HIS A 278 -1.86 -18.30 -12.34
CA HIS A 278 -2.03 -19.37 -11.36
C HIS A 278 -3.49 -19.68 -11.06
N PHE A 279 -4.35 -18.68 -11.00
CA PHE A 279 -5.79 -18.83 -10.81
C PHE A 279 -6.54 -19.06 -12.13
N GLU A 280 -5.81 -19.36 -13.22
CA GLU A 280 -6.35 -19.69 -14.54
C GLU A 280 -7.29 -18.60 -15.10
N VAL A 281 -6.97 -17.34 -14.86
CA VAL A 281 -7.59 -16.23 -15.58
C VAL A 281 -7.10 -16.27 -17.03
N PRO A 282 -7.98 -16.21 -18.05
CA PRO A 282 -7.54 -16.20 -19.45
C PRO A 282 -6.50 -15.11 -19.72
N VAL A 283 -5.47 -15.40 -20.50
CA VAL A 283 -4.38 -14.45 -20.78
C VAL A 283 -4.89 -13.16 -21.42
N SER A 284 -5.92 -13.26 -22.28
CA SER A 284 -6.62 -12.10 -22.86
C SER A 284 -7.23 -11.20 -21.80
N ASP A 285 -7.80 -11.79 -20.75
CA ASP A 285 -8.45 -11.05 -19.67
C ASP A 285 -7.42 -10.45 -18.71
N ILE A 286 -6.31 -11.16 -18.43
CA ILE A 286 -5.15 -10.60 -17.69
C ILE A 286 -4.65 -9.34 -18.42
N LYS A 287 -4.41 -9.45 -19.75
CA LYS A 287 -4.00 -8.32 -20.58
C LYS A 287 -4.99 -7.17 -20.49
N ALA A 288 -6.26 -7.43 -20.76
CA ALA A 288 -7.30 -6.39 -20.75
C ALA A 288 -7.45 -5.72 -19.37
N ALA A 289 -7.33 -6.49 -18.28
CA ALA A 289 -7.38 -5.97 -16.92
C ALA A 289 -6.24 -4.99 -16.62
N ILE A 290 -5.00 -5.36 -16.96
CA ILE A 290 -3.83 -4.53 -16.72
C ILE A 290 -3.84 -3.28 -17.61
N GLU A 291 -4.22 -3.41 -18.88
CA GLU A 291 -4.30 -2.30 -19.84
C GLU A 291 -5.44 -1.32 -19.50
N SER A 292 -6.48 -1.76 -18.81
CA SER A 292 -7.56 -0.86 -18.34
C SER A 292 -7.27 -0.18 -17.00
N TYR A 293 -6.26 -0.65 -16.25
CA TYR A 293 -5.93 -0.10 -14.95
C TYR A 293 -5.19 1.23 -15.09
N VAL A 294 -5.77 2.29 -14.55
CA VAL A 294 -5.17 3.62 -14.44
C VAL A 294 -4.89 3.89 -12.97
N PRO A 295 -3.63 4.20 -12.59
CA PRO A 295 -3.30 4.50 -11.20
C PRO A 295 -3.98 5.80 -10.74
N GLU A 296 -4.55 5.73 -9.54
CA GLU A 296 -5.14 6.84 -8.81
C GLU A 296 -4.44 6.98 -7.44
N ASN A 297 -4.93 7.83 -6.57
CA ASN A 297 -4.47 7.92 -5.18
C ASN A 297 -3.01 8.38 -5.01
N ASN A 298 -2.54 9.31 -5.86
CA ASN A 298 -1.20 9.92 -5.78
C ASN A 298 -0.05 8.90 -5.83
N ARG A 299 -0.21 7.81 -6.60
CA ARG A 299 0.81 6.75 -6.79
C ARG A 299 1.22 6.65 -8.25
N SER A 300 2.31 7.33 -8.61
CA SER A 300 2.79 7.41 -10.00
C SER A 300 1.69 7.82 -10.98
N GLN A 301 0.76 8.66 -10.54
CA GLN A 301 -0.39 9.12 -11.30
C GLN A 301 0.04 10.20 -12.30
N LEU A 302 -0.26 10.00 -13.57
CA LEU A 302 -0.05 11.02 -14.60
C LEU A 302 -1.29 11.91 -14.71
N LEU A 303 -1.09 13.21 -14.63
CA LEU A 303 -2.16 14.20 -14.78
C LEU A 303 -1.64 15.48 -15.44
N THR A 304 -2.56 16.28 -15.95
CA THR A 304 -2.26 17.60 -16.50
C THR A 304 -2.89 18.67 -15.61
N LYS A 305 -2.13 19.71 -15.28
CA LYS A 305 -2.65 20.88 -14.58
C LYS A 305 -2.11 22.16 -15.24
N GLY A 306 -3.02 22.99 -15.75
CA GLY A 306 -2.64 24.11 -16.59
C GLY A 306 -1.86 23.65 -17.83
N THR A 307 -0.65 24.13 -17.99
CA THR A 307 0.29 23.75 -19.08
C THR A 307 1.28 22.65 -18.65
N ASN A 308 1.20 22.15 -17.41
CA ASN A 308 2.16 21.22 -16.85
C ASN A 308 1.69 19.77 -17.00
N GLU A 309 2.60 18.87 -17.37
CA GLU A 309 2.45 17.43 -17.21
C GLU A 309 3.02 17.01 -15.84
N ILE A 310 2.28 16.28 -15.03
CA ILE A 310 2.65 15.99 -13.65
C ILE A 310 2.62 14.49 -13.39
N ILE A 311 3.74 13.96 -12.91
CA ILE A 311 3.81 12.64 -12.28
C ILE A 311 3.62 12.87 -10.78
N LEU A 312 2.42 12.59 -10.28
CA LEU A 312 2.07 12.73 -8.87
C LEU A 312 2.32 11.40 -8.14
N ASP A 313 3.36 11.37 -7.31
CA ASP A 313 3.74 10.21 -6.50
C ASP A 313 3.89 10.62 -5.01
N ALA A 314 2.91 11.39 -4.52
CA ALA A 314 2.91 12.06 -3.23
C ALA A 314 2.15 11.31 -2.13
N TYR A 315 1.82 10.02 -2.32
CA TYR A 315 1.17 9.24 -1.27
C TYR A 315 2.10 8.95 -0.10
N ASN A 316 3.35 8.52 -0.35
CA ASN A 316 4.39 8.33 0.64
C ASN A 316 5.78 8.29 -0.03
N ALA A 317 6.83 8.54 0.76
CA ALA A 317 8.21 8.46 0.31
C ALA A 317 9.10 7.79 1.34
N ASN A 318 10.07 7.03 0.84
CA ASN A 318 11.21 6.50 1.58
C ASN A 318 12.44 6.50 0.65
N PRO A 319 13.66 6.31 1.16
CA PRO A 319 14.88 6.39 0.34
C PRO A 319 14.84 5.52 -0.91
N SER A 320 14.40 4.27 -0.81
CA SER A 320 14.35 3.36 -1.95
C SER A 320 13.35 3.84 -3.02
N SER A 321 12.14 4.27 -2.61
CA SER A 321 11.14 4.74 -3.56
C SER A 321 11.48 6.09 -4.18
N MET A 322 12.20 6.96 -3.44
CA MET A 322 12.65 8.26 -3.92
C MET A 322 13.69 8.09 -5.03
N VAL A 323 14.74 7.30 -4.78
CA VAL A 323 15.79 7.03 -5.78
C VAL A 323 15.20 6.48 -7.07
N VAL A 324 14.37 5.44 -6.97
CA VAL A 324 13.80 4.77 -8.16
C VAL A 324 12.87 5.70 -8.95
N ALA A 325 12.09 6.56 -8.28
CA ALA A 325 11.25 7.56 -8.96
C ALA A 325 12.10 8.62 -9.67
N LEU A 326 13.17 9.07 -9.03
CA LEU A 326 14.10 10.05 -9.62
C LEU A 326 14.88 9.46 -10.81
N GLU A 327 15.41 8.24 -10.71
CA GLU A 327 16.07 7.54 -11.81
C GLU A 327 15.16 7.43 -13.02
N ASN A 328 13.92 7.01 -12.81
CA ASN A 328 12.93 6.94 -13.89
C ASN A 328 12.65 8.33 -14.49
N PHE A 329 12.48 9.35 -13.64
CA PHE A 329 12.19 10.71 -14.11
C PHE A 329 13.35 11.31 -14.91
N ILE A 330 14.59 11.06 -14.52
CA ILE A 330 15.80 11.47 -15.24
C ILE A 330 15.85 10.85 -16.64
N GLN A 331 15.45 9.58 -16.76
CA GLN A 331 15.47 8.84 -18.04
C GLN A 331 14.31 9.19 -18.99
N LEU A 332 13.27 9.89 -18.52
CA LEU A 332 12.16 10.28 -19.40
C LEU A 332 12.66 11.20 -20.52
N ASP A 333 12.26 10.90 -21.75
CA ASP A 333 12.50 11.76 -22.91
C ASP A 333 11.50 12.93 -22.92
N LYS A 334 11.75 13.89 -22.02
CA LYS A 334 10.95 15.10 -21.82
C LYS A 334 11.85 16.30 -21.61
N THR A 335 11.44 17.44 -22.17
CA THR A 335 12.08 18.74 -21.93
C THR A 335 11.46 19.46 -20.74
N ASN A 336 12.10 20.52 -20.27
CA ASN A 336 11.60 21.36 -19.16
C ASN A 336 11.23 20.57 -17.89
N LYS A 337 12.04 19.60 -17.52
CA LYS A 337 11.83 18.82 -16.29
C LYS A 337 12.03 19.69 -15.05
N SER A 338 11.28 19.37 -14.00
CA SER A 338 11.51 19.87 -12.65
C SER A 338 10.99 18.88 -11.62
N VAL A 339 11.60 18.82 -10.45
CA VAL A 339 11.14 17.96 -9.35
C VAL A 339 10.76 18.78 -8.13
N ILE A 340 9.69 18.37 -7.46
CA ILE A 340 9.26 18.91 -6.16
C ILE A 340 9.26 17.73 -5.21
N ILE A 341 10.26 17.65 -4.32
CA ILE A 341 10.43 16.55 -3.40
C ILE A 341 10.41 17.01 -1.95
N GLY A 342 9.67 16.29 -1.14
CA GLY A 342 9.50 16.57 0.28
C GLY A 342 10.18 15.56 1.18
N ASP A 343 10.33 15.91 2.43
CA ASP A 343 10.97 15.09 3.45
C ASP A 343 10.43 13.66 3.47
N MET A 344 11.34 12.73 3.78
CA MET A 344 11.06 11.31 4.00
C MET A 344 11.01 11.06 5.51
N TYR A 345 9.86 10.62 6.01
CA TYR A 345 9.64 10.39 7.44
C TYR A 345 9.98 8.96 7.86
N GLU A 346 9.99 8.71 9.18
CA GLU A 346 10.20 7.39 9.80
C GLU A 346 11.60 6.80 9.51
N LEU A 347 12.61 7.67 9.38
CA LEU A 347 14.01 7.27 9.16
C LEU A 347 14.86 7.31 10.44
N GLY A 348 14.33 7.91 11.53
CA GLY A 348 15.05 8.05 12.79
C GLY A 348 16.40 8.78 12.61
N GLU A 349 17.46 8.23 13.19
CA GLU A 349 18.82 8.80 13.13
C GLU A 349 19.41 8.83 11.70
N GLU A 350 18.93 7.98 10.80
CA GLU A 350 19.38 7.93 9.41
C GLU A 350 18.82 9.08 8.55
N SER A 351 17.87 9.89 9.06
CA SER A 351 17.15 10.88 8.26
C SER A 351 18.06 11.83 7.49
N LEU A 352 18.97 12.51 8.18
CA LEU A 352 19.87 13.48 7.55
C LEU A 352 20.80 12.84 6.51
N VAL A 353 21.25 11.62 6.76
CA VAL A 353 22.14 10.87 5.85
C VAL A 353 21.42 10.50 4.57
N GLU A 354 20.20 9.98 4.69
CA GLU A 354 19.39 9.56 3.54
C GLU A 354 18.91 10.78 2.71
N HIS A 355 18.54 11.90 3.35
CA HIS A 355 18.21 13.13 2.63
C HIS A 355 19.43 13.70 1.88
N LYS A 356 20.61 13.69 2.52
CA LYS A 356 21.87 14.08 1.88
C LYS A 356 22.21 13.21 0.67
N ALA A 357 21.95 11.90 0.77
CA ALA A 357 22.16 10.98 -0.34
C ALA A 357 21.28 11.35 -1.56
N ILE A 358 20.01 11.72 -1.35
CA ILE A 358 19.10 12.18 -2.43
C ILE A 358 19.60 13.51 -3.06
N VAL A 359 20.01 14.48 -2.23
CA VAL A 359 20.55 15.75 -2.74
C VAL A 359 21.80 15.49 -3.58
N ASN A 360 22.73 14.64 -3.12
CA ASN A 360 23.93 14.26 -3.87
C ASN A 360 23.60 13.47 -5.15
N PHE A 361 22.62 12.60 -5.11
CA PHE A 361 22.15 11.86 -6.28
C PHE A 361 21.69 12.82 -7.37
N LEU A 362 20.82 13.79 -7.06
CA LEU A 362 20.36 14.80 -8.01
C LEU A 362 21.48 15.74 -8.45
N LYS A 363 22.39 16.12 -7.54
CA LYS A 363 23.56 16.96 -7.89
C LYS A 363 24.39 16.38 -9.03
N ASN A 364 24.53 15.05 -9.04
CA ASN A 364 25.39 14.35 -9.98
C ASN A 364 24.65 13.89 -11.26
N ASN A 365 23.32 13.82 -11.24
CA ASN A 365 22.53 13.19 -12.29
C ASN A 365 21.45 14.12 -12.92
N SER A 366 21.34 15.39 -12.49
CA SER A 366 20.35 16.31 -13.02
C SER A 366 20.92 17.69 -13.34
N ASP A 367 20.39 18.29 -14.41
CA ASP A 367 20.60 19.66 -14.86
C ASP A 367 19.32 20.53 -14.80
N PHE A 368 18.20 19.91 -14.38
CA PHE A 368 16.90 20.57 -14.25
C PHE A 368 16.65 21.13 -12.84
N GLU A 369 15.62 21.95 -12.71
CA GLU A 369 15.24 22.57 -11.44
C GLU A 369 14.78 21.54 -10.40
N CYS A 370 15.31 21.65 -9.18
CA CYS A 370 15.00 20.80 -8.05
C CYS A 370 14.51 21.64 -6.87
N HIS A 371 13.28 21.45 -6.46
CA HIS A 371 12.65 22.07 -5.30
C HIS A 371 12.58 21.06 -4.15
N PHE A 372 13.32 21.34 -3.07
CA PHE A 372 13.38 20.49 -1.88
C PHE A 372 12.56 21.16 -0.77
N VAL A 373 11.57 20.45 -0.24
CA VAL A 373 10.62 20.99 0.73
C VAL A 373 10.67 20.19 2.03
N GLY A 374 10.99 20.84 3.14
CA GLY A 374 11.01 20.25 4.46
C GLY A 374 12.33 20.51 5.21
N LYS A 375 12.29 20.28 6.53
CA LYS A 375 13.38 20.61 7.44
C LYS A 375 14.67 19.79 7.19
N ASP A 376 14.50 18.51 6.84
CA ASP A 376 15.63 17.58 6.70
C ASP A 376 16.33 17.77 5.35
N PHE A 377 15.59 18.08 4.28
CA PHE A 377 16.19 18.56 3.03
C PHE A 377 16.84 19.95 3.21
N PHE A 378 16.16 20.87 3.90
CA PHE A 378 16.71 22.21 4.15
C PHE A 378 18.02 22.17 4.93
N ALA A 379 18.14 21.28 5.93
CA ALA A 379 19.37 21.06 6.69
C ALA A 379 20.52 20.50 5.82
N ASN A 380 20.21 19.90 4.67
CA ASN A 380 21.17 19.38 3.69
C ASN A 380 21.33 20.30 2.47
N SER A 381 20.97 21.59 2.58
CA SER A 381 21.04 22.56 1.49
C SER A 381 22.47 22.74 0.97
N ILE A 382 22.59 22.89 -0.34
CA ILE A 382 23.85 23.18 -1.03
C ILE A 382 23.64 24.35 -2.00
N GLN A 383 24.74 25.05 -2.33
CA GLN A 383 24.72 26.09 -3.35
C GLN A 383 24.88 25.45 -4.73
N LYS A 384 23.78 25.43 -5.49
CA LYS A 384 23.72 25.08 -6.92
C LYS A 384 22.57 25.86 -7.56
N GLU A 385 22.78 26.50 -8.69
CA GLU A 385 21.87 27.47 -9.33
C GLU A 385 20.44 26.94 -9.50
N ASN A 386 20.30 25.66 -9.89
CA ASN A 386 19.02 25.00 -10.12
C ASN A 386 18.48 24.22 -8.91
N PHE A 387 19.02 24.43 -7.70
CA PHE A 387 18.58 23.77 -6.45
C PHE A 387 17.99 24.80 -5.49
N HIS A 388 16.74 24.59 -5.10
CA HIS A 388 15.97 25.49 -4.25
C HIS A 388 15.49 24.73 -3.02
N PHE A 389 15.81 25.23 -1.83
CA PHE A 389 15.48 24.59 -0.56
C PHE A 389 14.52 25.45 0.24
N TYR A 390 13.44 24.84 0.71
CA TYR A 390 12.38 25.47 1.48
C TYR A 390 12.23 24.73 2.82
N HIS A 391 12.27 25.48 3.92
CA HIS A 391 12.16 24.87 5.26
C HIS A 391 10.77 24.30 5.51
N THR A 392 9.72 24.96 5.00
CA THR A 392 8.31 24.56 5.13
C THR A 392 7.61 24.53 3.78
N PHE A 393 6.45 23.89 3.75
CA PHE A 393 5.58 23.94 2.57
C PHE A 393 5.09 25.36 2.30
N GLU A 394 4.81 26.14 3.34
CA GLU A 394 4.38 27.52 3.27
C GLU A 394 5.42 28.42 2.61
N ASP A 395 6.73 28.19 2.86
CA ASP A 395 7.81 28.91 2.18
C ASP A 395 7.88 28.56 0.70
N PHE A 396 7.63 27.29 0.35
CA PHE A 396 7.53 26.86 -1.03
C PHE A 396 6.34 27.50 -1.76
N ILE A 397 5.17 27.62 -1.11
CA ILE A 397 4.01 28.28 -1.69
C ILE A 397 4.22 29.77 -1.91
N LYS A 398 4.95 30.47 -1.01
CA LYS A 398 5.34 31.88 -1.23
C LYS A 398 6.17 32.01 -2.52
N PHE A 399 7.09 31.08 -2.77
CA PHE A 399 7.83 31.05 -4.04
C PHE A 399 6.90 30.86 -5.22
N LEU A 400 6.01 29.86 -5.22
CA LEU A 400 5.06 29.59 -6.30
C LEU A 400 4.11 30.76 -6.56
N SER A 401 3.81 31.56 -5.54
CA SER A 401 2.98 32.79 -5.69
C SER A 401 3.72 33.88 -6.47
N SER A 402 5.05 33.87 -6.48
CA SER A 402 5.90 34.85 -7.19
C SER A 402 6.43 34.33 -8.53
N VAL A 403 6.54 33.02 -8.72
CA VAL A 403 7.08 32.38 -9.91
C VAL A 403 6.12 31.27 -10.35
N LYS A 404 5.48 31.45 -11.50
CA LYS A 404 4.63 30.41 -12.09
C LYS A 404 5.47 29.32 -12.77
N LEU A 405 5.22 28.07 -12.40
CA LEU A 405 5.75 26.93 -13.11
C LEU A 405 4.81 26.63 -14.30
N GLU A 406 5.25 26.91 -15.51
CA GLU A 406 4.47 26.69 -16.74
C GLU A 406 5.28 25.86 -17.74
N HIS A 407 4.57 25.07 -18.55
CA HIS A 407 5.15 24.20 -19.58
C HIS A 407 6.21 23.23 -19.04
N LYS A 408 6.04 22.76 -17.78
CA LYS A 408 6.98 21.85 -17.12
C LYS A 408 6.47 20.40 -17.16
N THR A 409 7.42 19.46 -17.20
CA THR A 409 7.18 18.09 -16.78
C THR A 409 7.64 17.99 -15.33
N LEU A 410 6.70 17.73 -14.42
CA LEU A 410 6.91 17.75 -12.95
C LEU A 410 6.86 16.36 -12.36
N LEU A 411 7.80 16.02 -11.48
CA LEU A 411 7.64 14.93 -10.51
C LEU A 411 7.37 15.53 -9.12
N ILE A 412 6.25 15.15 -8.50
CA ILE A 412 5.92 15.57 -7.12
C ILE A 412 5.93 14.35 -6.22
N LYS A 413 6.86 14.32 -5.24
CA LYS A 413 7.01 13.18 -4.33
C LYS A 413 7.45 13.60 -2.93
N GLY A 414 6.83 12.99 -1.90
CA GLY A 414 7.16 13.24 -0.48
C GLY A 414 6.43 12.27 0.42
N SER A 415 6.77 12.27 1.70
CA SER A 415 6.06 11.48 2.71
C SER A 415 4.62 11.94 2.87
N ARG A 416 3.75 11.04 3.33
CA ARG A 416 2.30 11.34 3.48
C ARG A 416 2.03 12.58 4.31
N GLY A 417 2.78 12.77 5.40
CA GLY A 417 2.63 13.94 6.27
C GLY A 417 3.02 15.27 5.63
N MET A 418 3.79 15.27 4.52
CA MET A 418 4.09 16.47 3.75
C MET A 418 2.89 16.95 2.92
N ALA A 419 1.99 16.03 2.54
CA ALA A 419 0.80 16.30 1.74
C ALA A 419 1.08 17.16 0.49
N LEU A 420 2.15 16.81 -0.26
CA LEU A 420 2.62 17.59 -1.41
C LEU A 420 1.64 17.63 -2.59
N GLU A 421 0.63 16.78 -2.60
CA GLU A 421 -0.49 16.86 -3.57
C GLU A 421 -1.18 18.23 -3.52
N ARG A 422 -1.11 18.97 -2.38
CA ARG A 422 -1.62 20.34 -2.26
C ARG A 422 -0.95 21.33 -3.22
N THR A 423 0.25 21.01 -3.70
CA THR A 423 0.93 21.84 -4.71
C THR A 423 0.09 22.05 -5.96
N LEU A 424 -0.80 21.08 -6.29
CA LEU A 424 -1.68 21.17 -7.45
C LEU A 424 -2.64 22.38 -7.42
N GLU A 425 -2.90 22.94 -6.25
CA GLU A 425 -3.77 24.12 -6.09
C GLU A 425 -3.07 25.41 -6.55
N TYR A 426 -1.74 25.37 -6.67
CA TYR A 426 -0.89 26.54 -6.97
C TYR A 426 -0.18 26.47 -8.34
N LEU A 427 -0.47 25.41 -9.14
CA LEU A 427 0.07 25.19 -10.49
C LEU A 427 -0.90 25.58 -11.60
#